data_4c754f5500df3bac2fe1389b116edbf6
#
_entry.id   4c754f5500df3bac2fe1389b116edbf6
#
_cell.length_a   1.000
_cell.length_b   1.000
_cell.length_c   1.000
_cell.angle_alpha   90.00
_cell.angle_beta   90.00
_cell.angle_gamma   90.00
#
_symmetry.space_group_name_H-M   'P 1'
#
loop_
_entity.id
_entity.type
_entity.pdbx_description
1 polymer ?
#
loop_
_entity_poly.entity_id
_entity_poly.type
_entity_poly.pdbx_seq_one_letter_code
_entity_poly.pdbx_strand_id
1 'polypeptide(L)'
;MGRPAARDLTERELEVMHVFWSRGEATAAEARDRLAESGLDRTYTTIANLVRALTEKGFLRQLNDERPFVYRAVRSYEDVSGRLLGDLVQRVFRGSRAQLLCRLVGQHRLSAEERTILEQILEEPPR
;
A
#
# COMPACT_ATOMS: atom_id res chain seq x y z
N MET A 1 -0.45 23.44 -2.54
CA MET A 1 -1.33 22.37 -2.13
C MET A 1 -0.51 21.18 -1.68
N GLY A 2 -0.82 20.63 -0.55
CA GLY A 2 -0.09 19.51 -0.02
C GLY A 2 -0.45 18.19 -0.70
N ARG A 3 0.40 17.20 -0.52
CA ARG A 3 0.10 15.85 -0.97
C ARG A 3 -1.05 15.28 -0.15
N PRO A 4 -1.97 14.50 -0.75
CA PRO A 4 -3.01 13.82 0.01
C PRO A 4 -2.38 12.91 1.07
N ALA A 5 -3.04 12.79 2.19
CA ALA A 5 -2.61 11.86 3.23
C ALA A 5 -2.80 10.43 2.73
N ALA A 6 -1.89 9.51 3.12
CA ALA A 6 -1.98 8.11 2.74
C ALA A 6 -3.32 7.49 3.18
N ARG A 7 -3.89 7.97 4.30
CA ARG A 7 -5.18 7.51 4.80
C ARG A 7 -6.35 7.82 3.85
N ASP A 8 -6.13 8.70 2.87
CA ASP A 8 -7.17 9.02 1.89
C ASP A 8 -7.29 7.96 0.80
N LEU A 9 -6.41 6.96 0.82
CA LEU A 9 -6.49 5.84 -0.11
C LEU A 9 -7.60 4.89 0.31
N THR A 10 -8.47 4.56 -0.64
CA THR A 10 -9.50 3.56 -0.42
C THR A 10 -8.88 2.16 -0.52
N GLU A 11 -9.62 1.15 -0.05
CA GLU A 11 -9.16 -0.23 -0.16
C GLU A 11 -8.88 -0.64 -1.60
N ARG A 12 -9.76 -0.25 -2.52
CA ARG A 12 -9.56 -0.57 -3.94
C ARG A 12 -8.39 0.18 -4.56
N GLU A 13 -8.17 1.41 -4.14
CA GLU A 13 -7.00 2.15 -4.57
C GLU A 13 -5.72 1.49 -4.08
N LEU A 14 -5.71 0.96 -2.86
CA LEU A 14 -4.57 0.21 -2.34
C LEU A 14 -4.31 -1.06 -3.15
N GLU A 15 -5.36 -1.78 -3.54
CA GLU A 15 -5.22 -2.96 -4.42
C GLU A 15 -4.45 -2.60 -5.68
N VAL A 16 -4.82 -1.48 -6.30
CA VAL A 16 -4.16 -1.02 -7.51
C VAL A 16 -2.71 -0.59 -7.23
N MET A 17 -2.49 0.13 -6.14
CA MET A 17 -1.13 0.54 -5.78
C MET A 17 -0.19 -0.65 -5.57
N HIS A 18 -0.70 -1.77 -5.00
CA HIS A 18 0.13 -2.96 -4.83
C HIS A 18 0.65 -3.49 -6.16
N VAL A 19 -0.14 -3.38 -7.23
CA VAL A 19 0.31 -3.79 -8.56
C VAL A 19 1.51 -2.93 -9.00
N PHE A 20 1.38 -1.62 -8.85
CA PHE A 20 2.44 -0.71 -9.28
C PHE A 20 3.69 -0.81 -8.40
N TRP A 21 3.52 -1.07 -7.11
CA TRP A 21 4.67 -1.27 -6.23
C TRP A 21 5.45 -2.53 -6.58
N SER A 22 4.76 -3.59 -6.98
CA SER A 22 5.43 -4.87 -7.30
C SER A 22 5.93 -4.94 -8.72
N ARG A 23 5.19 -4.35 -9.67
CA ARG A 23 5.53 -4.44 -11.09
C ARG A 23 6.41 -3.29 -11.58
N GLY A 24 6.23 -2.09 -11.00
CA GLY A 24 6.90 -0.88 -11.45
C GLY A 24 6.02 -0.10 -12.41
N GLU A 25 6.33 -0.17 -13.70
CA GLU A 25 5.53 0.53 -14.70
C GLU A 25 4.46 -0.39 -15.28
N ALA A 26 3.27 0.14 -15.47
CA ALA A 26 2.17 -0.63 -16.04
C ALA A 26 1.10 0.26 -16.65
N THR A 27 0.32 -0.32 -17.56
CA THR A 27 -0.90 0.30 -18.07
C THR A 27 -2.08 -0.12 -17.18
N ALA A 28 -3.22 0.56 -17.34
CA ALA A 28 -4.43 0.18 -16.62
C ALA A 28 -4.87 -1.25 -16.97
N ALA A 29 -4.73 -1.64 -18.25
CA ALA A 29 -5.08 -3.00 -18.69
C ALA A 29 -4.18 -4.04 -18.02
N GLU A 30 -2.90 -3.76 -17.93
CA GLU A 30 -1.96 -4.66 -17.25
C GLU A 30 -2.27 -4.77 -15.76
N ALA A 31 -2.65 -3.67 -15.13
CA ALA A 31 -3.03 -3.68 -13.72
C ALA A 31 -4.29 -4.53 -13.50
N ARG A 32 -5.28 -4.40 -14.39
CA ARG A 32 -6.48 -5.23 -14.33
C ARG A 32 -6.13 -6.72 -14.43
N ASP A 33 -5.28 -7.06 -15.39
CA ASP A 33 -4.89 -8.46 -15.61
C ASP A 33 -4.16 -9.02 -14.39
N ARG A 34 -3.29 -8.24 -13.80
CA ARG A 34 -2.54 -8.66 -12.61
C ARG A 34 -3.46 -8.90 -11.42
N LEU A 35 -4.45 -8.02 -11.22
CA LEU A 35 -5.43 -8.18 -10.16
C LEU A 35 -6.29 -9.42 -10.39
N ALA A 36 -6.67 -9.69 -11.64
CA ALA A 36 -7.44 -10.88 -11.99
C ALA A 36 -6.67 -12.15 -11.64
N GLU A 37 -5.37 -12.17 -11.87
CA GLU A 37 -4.51 -13.30 -11.49
C GLU A 37 -4.54 -13.56 -9.99
N SER A 38 -4.75 -12.51 -9.19
CA SER A 38 -4.83 -12.61 -7.74
C SER A 38 -6.25 -12.89 -7.23
N GLY A 39 -7.19 -13.11 -8.14
CA GLY A 39 -8.58 -13.37 -7.78
C GLY A 39 -9.44 -12.14 -7.63
N LEU A 40 -8.93 -10.95 -7.94
CA LEU A 40 -9.68 -9.70 -7.87
C LEU A 40 -10.14 -9.31 -9.27
N ASP A 41 -11.35 -9.73 -9.61
CA ASP A 41 -11.92 -9.52 -10.93
C ASP A 41 -12.58 -8.15 -11.03
N ARG A 42 -11.84 -7.16 -11.50
CA ARG A 42 -12.33 -5.80 -11.70
C ARG A 42 -12.42 -5.49 -13.19
N THR A 43 -13.42 -4.70 -13.58
CA THR A 43 -13.54 -4.29 -14.97
C THR A 43 -12.45 -3.28 -15.33
N TYR A 44 -12.13 -3.21 -16.61
CA TYR A 44 -11.18 -2.21 -17.10
C TYR A 44 -11.59 -0.79 -16.72
N THR A 45 -12.88 -0.48 -16.87
CA THR A 45 -13.38 0.86 -16.55
C THR A 45 -13.15 1.20 -15.08
N THR A 46 -13.41 0.24 -14.18
CA THR A 46 -13.17 0.44 -12.75
C THR A 46 -11.69 0.71 -12.48
N ILE A 47 -10.81 -0.11 -13.06
CA ILE A 47 -9.36 0.07 -12.85
C ILE A 47 -8.88 1.39 -13.45
N ALA A 48 -9.36 1.74 -14.65
CA ALA A 48 -8.99 3.01 -15.28
C ALA A 48 -9.40 4.21 -14.43
N ASN A 49 -10.58 4.15 -13.82
CA ASN A 49 -11.04 5.21 -12.93
C ASN A 49 -10.20 5.30 -11.65
N LEU A 50 -9.83 4.15 -11.08
CA LEU A 50 -8.97 4.11 -9.91
C LEU A 50 -7.57 4.67 -10.21
N VAL A 51 -7.01 4.31 -11.36
CA VAL A 51 -5.70 4.82 -11.81
C VAL A 51 -5.78 6.35 -11.98
N ARG A 52 -6.85 6.84 -12.58
CA ARG A 52 -7.03 8.29 -12.73
C ARG A 52 -7.10 8.98 -11.38
N ALA A 53 -7.89 8.44 -10.45
CA ALA A 53 -8.02 9.01 -9.12
C ALA A 53 -6.67 9.03 -8.39
N LEU A 54 -5.91 7.93 -8.49
CA LEU A 54 -4.58 7.86 -7.88
C LEU A 54 -3.60 8.85 -8.49
N THR A 55 -3.71 9.07 -9.79
CA THR A 55 -2.89 10.06 -10.48
C THR A 55 -3.22 11.48 -10.01
N GLU A 56 -4.51 11.77 -9.90
CA GLU A 56 -4.97 13.08 -9.40
C GLU A 56 -4.56 13.31 -7.94
N LYS A 57 -4.56 12.26 -7.13
CA LYS A 57 -4.16 12.33 -5.72
C LYS A 57 -2.64 12.39 -5.53
N GLY A 58 -1.86 12.19 -6.59
CA GLY A 58 -0.41 12.27 -6.51
C GLY A 58 0.29 10.98 -6.11
N PHE A 59 -0.39 9.84 -6.17
CA PHE A 59 0.22 8.53 -5.86
C PHE A 59 0.79 7.85 -7.09
N LEU A 60 0.22 8.12 -8.26
CA LEU A 60 0.72 7.62 -9.54
C LEU A 60 1.06 8.80 -10.45
N ARG A 61 1.94 8.54 -11.40
CA ARG A 61 2.29 9.51 -12.44
C ARG A 61 2.21 8.86 -13.80
N GLN A 62 1.57 9.55 -14.75
CA GLN A 62 1.51 9.12 -16.14
C GLN A 62 2.85 9.44 -16.79
N LEU A 63 3.44 8.46 -17.47
CA LEU A 63 4.79 8.58 -18.03
C LEU A 63 4.83 8.97 -19.49
N ASN A 64 3.72 8.79 -20.22
CA ASN A 64 3.68 9.06 -21.64
C ASN A 64 2.41 9.81 -22.02
N ASP A 65 2.40 10.33 -23.24
CA ASP A 65 1.28 11.15 -23.75
C ASP A 65 0.40 10.41 -24.75
N GLU A 66 0.78 9.22 -25.16
CA GLU A 66 0.04 8.43 -26.14
C GLU A 66 -0.47 7.14 -25.53
N ARG A 67 -1.66 6.73 -25.94
CA ARG A 67 -2.27 5.49 -25.47
C ARG A 67 -1.54 4.27 -26.03
N PRO A 68 -1.45 3.19 -25.28
CA PRO A 68 -1.93 3.05 -23.89
C PRO A 68 -1.06 3.82 -22.90
N PHE A 69 -1.70 4.51 -21.96
CA PHE A 69 -0.97 5.28 -20.96
C PHE A 69 -0.26 4.37 -19.97
N VAL A 70 0.99 4.70 -19.68
CA VAL A 70 1.81 3.96 -18.72
C VAL A 70 1.96 4.81 -17.47
N TYR A 71 1.86 4.17 -16.30
CA TYR A 71 1.91 4.85 -15.02
C TYR A 71 2.98 4.22 -14.13
N ARG A 72 3.42 4.99 -13.14
CA ARG A 72 4.38 4.54 -12.15
C ARG A 72 4.04 5.15 -10.80
N ALA A 73 4.34 4.41 -9.72
CA ALA A 73 4.13 4.92 -8.37
C ALA A 73 5.10 6.07 -8.09
N VAL A 74 4.55 7.18 -7.59
CA VAL A 74 5.34 8.32 -7.13
C VAL A 74 5.79 8.10 -5.69
N ARG A 75 4.93 7.46 -4.88
CA ARG A 75 5.19 7.20 -3.46
C ARG A 75 5.42 5.73 -3.27
N SER A 76 6.48 5.38 -2.56
CA SER A 76 6.87 3.99 -2.34
C SER A 76 5.93 3.26 -1.38
N TYR A 77 5.97 1.93 -1.45
CA TYR A 77 5.25 1.10 -0.50
C TYR A 77 5.67 1.41 0.93
N GLU A 78 6.98 1.58 1.16
CA GLU A 78 7.52 1.88 2.49
C GLU A 78 6.98 3.21 3.01
N ASP A 79 6.93 4.23 2.17
CA ASP A 79 6.39 5.53 2.56
C ASP A 79 4.92 5.45 2.92
N VAL A 80 4.11 4.84 2.05
CA VAL A 80 2.66 4.77 2.25
C VAL A 80 2.31 3.88 3.44
N SER A 81 2.91 2.69 3.51
CA SER A 81 2.62 1.76 4.62
C SER A 81 3.06 2.33 5.96
N GLY A 82 4.21 3.00 6.00
CA GLY A 82 4.69 3.65 7.21
C GLY A 82 3.75 4.75 7.69
N ARG A 83 3.23 5.56 6.77
CA ARG A 83 2.29 6.62 7.13
C ARG A 83 0.96 6.07 7.61
N LEU A 84 0.46 5.02 6.96
CA LEU A 84 -0.78 4.37 7.38
C LEU A 84 -0.64 3.74 8.76
N LEU A 85 0.49 3.09 9.02
CA LEU A 85 0.75 2.51 10.33
C LEU A 85 0.86 3.60 11.40
N GLY A 86 1.60 4.67 11.11
CA GLY A 86 1.72 5.80 12.03
C GLY A 86 0.37 6.44 12.35
N ASP A 87 -0.47 6.60 11.33
CA ASP A 87 -1.80 7.17 11.51
C ASP A 87 -2.65 6.25 12.40
N LEU A 88 -2.59 4.95 12.18
CA LEU A 88 -3.29 3.97 13.01
C LEU A 88 -2.86 4.07 14.47
N VAL A 89 -1.55 4.14 14.72
CA VAL A 89 -1.04 4.25 16.09
C VAL A 89 -1.55 5.53 16.75
N GLN A 90 -1.53 6.66 16.02
CA GLN A 90 -1.97 7.92 16.60
C GLN A 90 -3.49 7.97 16.83
N ARG A 91 -4.26 7.52 15.86
CA ARG A 91 -5.70 7.69 15.91
C ARG A 91 -6.41 6.62 16.71
N VAL A 92 -6.00 5.36 16.58
CA VAL A 92 -6.67 4.25 17.23
C VAL A 92 -6.04 3.94 18.58
N PHE A 93 -4.72 3.92 18.64
CA PHE A 93 -3.98 3.56 19.85
C PHE A 93 -3.45 4.78 20.61
N ARG A 94 -3.82 5.98 20.20
CA ARG A 94 -3.54 7.25 20.86
C ARG A 94 -2.04 7.44 21.15
N GLY A 95 -1.23 7.02 20.20
CA GLY A 95 0.22 7.13 20.27
C GLY A 95 0.91 5.98 20.95
N SER A 96 0.18 4.98 21.43
CA SER A 96 0.77 3.86 22.18
C SER A 96 1.17 2.71 21.26
N ARG A 97 2.46 2.65 20.91
CA ARG A 97 3.01 1.53 20.17
C ARG A 97 2.92 0.22 20.97
N ALA A 98 3.04 0.34 22.30
CA ALA A 98 2.92 -0.82 23.20
C ALA A 98 1.55 -1.48 23.07
N GLN A 99 0.48 -0.68 23.01
CA GLN A 99 -0.85 -1.22 22.84
C GLN A 99 -1.04 -1.90 21.49
N LEU A 100 -0.48 -1.34 20.43
CA LEU A 100 -0.52 -1.99 19.13
C LEU A 100 0.17 -3.36 19.19
N LEU A 101 1.35 -3.43 19.80
CA LEU A 101 2.08 -4.69 19.94
C LEU A 101 1.29 -5.72 20.74
N CYS A 102 0.70 -5.30 21.85
CA CYS A 102 -0.12 -6.20 22.67
C CYS A 102 -1.31 -6.73 21.87
N ARG A 103 -1.95 -5.87 21.08
CA ARG A 103 -3.10 -6.27 20.30
C ARG A 103 -2.72 -7.24 19.18
N LEU A 104 -1.59 -6.99 18.52
CA LEU A 104 -1.09 -7.86 17.45
C LEU A 104 -0.73 -9.24 17.98
N VAL A 105 -0.02 -9.30 19.11
CA VAL A 105 0.45 -10.57 19.65
C VAL A 105 -0.67 -11.29 20.41
N GLY A 106 -1.56 -10.54 21.04
CA GLY A 106 -2.60 -11.10 21.90
C GLY A 106 -3.75 -11.78 21.17
N GLN A 107 -4.01 -11.43 19.91
CA GLN A 107 -5.14 -12.00 19.15
C GLN A 107 -4.86 -13.41 18.65
N HIS A 108 -3.62 -13.69 18.29
CA HIS A 108 -3.21 -14.99 17.76
C HIS A 108 -1.82 -15.31 18.25
N ARG A 109 -1.54 -16.61 18.36
CA ARG A 109 -0.19 -17.05 18.68
C ARG A 109 0.76 -16.66 17.56
N LEU A 110 1.97 -16.29 17.91
CA LEU A 110 3.00 -16.00 16.93
C LEU A 110 3.36 -17.28 16.18
N SER A 111 3.43 -17.18 14.85
CA SER A 111 3.96 -18.28 14.04
C SER A 111 5.47 -18.40 14.28
N ALA A 112 6.04 -19.52 13.84
CA ALA A 112 7.49 -19.70 13.92
C ALA A 112 8.24 -18.61 13.15
N GLU A 113 7.72 -18.22 11.99
CA GLU A 113 8.31 -17.17 11.18
C GLU A 113 8.26 -15.82 11.90
N GLU A 114 7.08 -15.48 12.46
CA GLU A 114 6.91 -14.23 13.20
C GLU A 114 7.83 -14.16 14.40
N ARG A 115 7.98 -15.27 15.12
CA ARG A 115 8.87 -15.34 16.27
C ARG A 115 10.32 -15.09 15.85
N THR A 116 10.74 -15.70 14.76
CA THR A 116 12.10 -15.52 14.23
C THR A 116 12.36 -14.06 13.87
N ILE A 117 11.42 -13.44 13.18
CA ILE A 117 11.53 -12.02 12.79
C ILE A 117 11.62 -11.15 14.05
N LEU A 118 10.78 -11.39 15.02
CA LEU A 118 10.77 -10.61 16.26
C LEU A 118 12.10 -10.75 17.01
N GLU A 119 12.62 -11.97 17.11
CA GLU A 119 13.90 -12.21 17.75
C GLU A 119 15.05 -11.47 17.05
N GLN A 120 15.03 -11.46 15.71
CA GLN A 120 16.02 -10.74 14.93
C GLN A 120 15.96 -9.23 15.20
N ILE A 121 14.75 -8.69 15.25
CA ILE A 121 14.56 -7.27 15.53
C ILE A 121 15.09 -6.90 16.91
N LEU A 122 14.84 -7.75 17.91
CA LEU A 122 15.28 -7.50 19.29
C LEU A 122 16.79 -7.63 19.45
N GLU A 123 17.44 -8.45 18.65
CA GLU A 123 18.90 -8.64 18.70
C GLU A 123 19.66 -7.50 18.01
N GLU A 124 19.06 -6.86 17.00
CA GLU A 124 19.70 -5.77 16.30
C GLU A 124 19.65 -4.49 17.13
N PRO A 125 20.77 -3.77 17.22
CA PRO A 125 20.73 -2.49 17.93
C PRO A 125 19.84 -1.50 17.19
N PRO A 126 19.14 -0.62 17.90
CA PRO A 126 18.29 0.40 17.26
C PRO A 126 19.17 1.36 16.46
N ARG A 127 18.65 1.77 15.31
CA ARG A 127 19.30 2.74 14.43
C ARG A 127 18.78 4.14 14.67
#